data_133fc3aa431012d1c05a9ffd87db337e
#
_entry.id   133fc3aa431012d1c05a9ffd87db337e
#
_cell.length_a   1.000
_cell.length_b   1.000
_cell.length_c   1.000
_cell.angle_alpha   90.00
_cell.angle_beta   90.00
_cell.angle_gamma   90.00
#
_symmetry.space_group_name_H-M   'P 1'
#
loop_
_entity.id
_entity.type
_entity.pdbx_description
1 polymer ?
#
loop_
_entity_poly.entity_id
_entity_poly.type
_entity_poly.pdbx_seq_one_letter_code
_entity_poly.pdbx_strand_id
1 'polypeptide(L)'
;MPLGVGELEDLKTHARARRVGGRRAQADGGNKVESFDPAAQEKVDAAKDREWLDLIKSAIEKDGFILFYQPIVSLQGAEGEFYEVVLRMQGAKGEIPPGQFLPIAARFGLLPQIDRWVIEHVLRILLERTKQGRNTTFFVKLTPQAIDDGSLLPWLAQQLKTVRVPGDRLVFEMPESKVVTHLKQAKFFQKGLEQLKCGFALEQFGSGLNSFQLLKHVGAAYVKLDRTFMSELPKSAESQAKIREMCEQARALGRMTVAEFVEDAASMSILFSCGVNFVQGNFLQEPERVMSYDFGT
;
A
#
# COMPACT_ATOMS: atom_id res chain seq x y z
N MET A 1 -22.25 -21.88 -34.29
CA MET A 1 -22.95 -21.61 -33.01
C MET A 1 -21.91 -21.27 -31.96
N PRO A 2 -22.03 -20.23 -31.19
CA PRO A 2 -21.08 -19.95 -30.12
C PRO A 2 -21.31 -20.99 -29.00
N LEU A 3 -20.21 -21.52 -28.47
CA LEU A 3 -20.19 -22.42 -27.31
C LEU A 3 -20.85 -21.73 -26.10
N GLY A 4 -21.67 -22.46 -25.36
CA GLY A 4 -22.36 -21.97 -24.17
C GLY A 4 -21.38 -21.64 -23.03
N VAL A 5 -21.76 -20.74 -22.13
CA VAL A 5 -20.92 -20.27 -21.01
C VAL A 5 -20.40 -21.45 -20.15
N GLY A 6 -21.18 -22.51 -19.98
CA GLY A 6 -20.76 -23.73 -19.26
C GLY A 6 -19.65 -24.52 -19.96
N GLU A 7 -19.68 -24.61 -21.30
CA GLU A 7 -18.64 -25.31 -22.05
C GLU A 7 -17.30 -24.57 -22.05
N LEU A 8 -17.33 -23.25 -21.95
CA LEU A 8 -16.11 -22.41 -21.82
C LEU A 8 -15.48 -22.51 -20.42
N GLU A 9 -16.26 -22.69 -19.38
CA GLU A 9 -15.76 -22.92 -18.01
C GLU A 9 -15.15 -24.34 -17.89
N ASP A 10 -15.79 -25.33 -18.45
CA ASP A 10 -15.27 -26.72 -18.50
C ASP A 10 -13.94 -26.79 -19.27
N LEU A 11 -13.82 -26.10 -20.41
CA LEU A 11 -12.57 -26.05 -21.18
C LEU A 11 -11.44 -25.34 -20.43
N LYS A 12 -11.73 -24.28 -19.69
CA LYS A 12 -10.73 -23.58 -18.85
C LYS A 12 -10.29 -24.44 -17.67
N THR A 13 -11.19 -25.17 -17.06
CA THR A 13 -10.91 -26.07 -15.94
C THR A 13 -10.04 -27.25 -16.41
N HIS A 14 -10.34 -27.85 -17.57
CA HIS A 14 -9.54 -28.92 -18.18
C HIS A 14 -8.15 -28.45 -18.63
N ALA A 15 -8.03 -27.22 -19.17
CA ALA A 15 -6.74 -26.67 -19.57
C ALA A 15 -5.84 -26.37 -18.35
N ARG A 16 -6.43 -25.91 -17.25
CA ARG A 16 -5.72 -25.65 -15.99
C ARG A 16 -5.28 -26.96 -15.33
N ALA A 17 -6.13 -28.00 -15.35
CA ALA A 17 -5.84 -29.35 -14.89
C ALA A 17 -4.65 -29.99 -15.62
N ARG A 18 -4.63 -29.91 -16.97
CA ARG A 18 -3.50 -30.40 -17.77
C ARG A 18 -2.18 -29.70 -17.49
N ARG A 19 -2.18 -28.38 -17.22
CA ARG A 19 -0.97 -27.64 -16.88
C ARG A 19 -0.42 -27.99 -15.49
N VAL A 20 -1.28 -28.24 -14.50
CA VAL A 20 -0.85 -28.61 -13.13
C VAL A 20 -0.34 -30.04 -13.09
N GLY A 21 -1.06 -30.99 -13.68
CA GLY A 21 -0.63 -32.38 -13.76
C GLY A 21 0.68 -32.57 -14.56
N GLY A 22 0.83 -31.85 -15.69
CA GLY A 22 2.04 -31.89 -16.49
C GLY A 22 3.30 -31.36 -15.78
N ARG A 23 3.17 -30.32 -14.96
CA ARG A 23 4.31 -29.77 -14.18
C ARG A 23 4.74 -30.70 -13.03
N ARG A 24 3.81 -31.33 -12.34
CA ARG A 24 4.10 -32.32 -11.28
C ARG A 24 4.76 -33.59 -11.84
N ALA A 25 4.20 -34.13 -12.91
CA ALA A 25 4.78 -35.31 -13.57
C ALA A 25 6.21 -35.06 -14.10
N GLN A 26 6.53 -33.83 -14.54
CA GLN A 26 7.90 -33.44 -14.93
C GLN A 26 8.83 -33.29 -13.75
N ALA A 27 8.37 -32.76 -12.61
CA ALA A 27 9.18 -32.60 -11.40
C ALA A 27 9.57 -33.93 -10.76
N ASP A 28 8.72 -34.99 -10.91
CA ASP A 28 8.93 -36.34 -10.38
C ASP A 28 9.61 -37.32 -11.37
N GLY A 29 10.31 -36.79 -12.38
CA GLY A 29 11.12 -37.62 -13.32
C GLY A 29 10.41 -38.08 -14.59
N GLY A 30 9.20 -37.62 -14.87
CA GLY A 30 8.44 -37.97 -16.07
C GLY A 30 7.90 -39.40 -16.02
N ASN A 31 7.06 -39.79 -16.96
CA ASN A 31 6.47 -41.15 -17.09
C ASN A 31 5.44 -41.56 -16.01
N LYS A 32 4.81 -40.59 -15.31
CA LYS A 32 3.66 -40.82 -14.44
C LYS A 32 2.42 -40.08 -14.99
N VAL A 33 1.29 -40.78 -15.04
CA VAL A 33 -0.03 -40.17 -15.27
C VAL A 33 -0.61 -39.82 -13.90
N GLU A 34 -0.57 -38.55 -13.51
CA GLU A 34 -1.34 -38.06 -12.36
C GLU A 34 -2.76 -37.72 -12.83
N SER A 35 -3.75 -38.38 -12.28
CA SER A 35 -5.15 -37.96 -12.43
C SER A 35 -5.38 -36.72 -11.61
N PHE A 36 -5.80 -35.62 -12.24
CA PHE A 36 -6.26 -34.44 -11.56
C PHE A 36 -7.65 -34.70 -10.95
N ASP A 37 -7.72 -34.76 -9.63
CA ASP A 37 -8.99 -34.82 -8.90
C ASP A 37 -9.35 -33.39 -8.40
N PRO A 38 -10.34 -32.71 -9.03
CA PRO A 38 -10.78 -31.40 -8.64
C PRO A 38 -11.21 -31.30 -7.15
N ALA A 39 -11.90 -32.36 -6.66
CA ALA A 39 -12.40 -32.41 -5.29
C ALA A 39 -11.26 -32.52 -4.25
N ALA A 40 -10.22 -33.30 -4.59
CA ALA A 40 -9.03 -33.39 -3.76
C ALA A 40 -8.24 -32.04 -3.72
N GLN A 41 -8.12 -31.38 -4.87
CA GLN A 41 -7.47 -30.05 -4.94
C GLN A 41 -8.26 -28.99 -4.16
N GLU A 42 -9.58 -28.97 -4.27
CA GLU A 42 -10.45 -28.05 -3.54
C GLU A 42 -10.33 -28.23 -2.01
N LYS A 43 -10.23 -29.48 -1.53
CA LYS A 43 -9.98 -29.76 -0.11
C LYS A 43 -8.60 -29.26 0.35
N VAL A 44 -7.57 -29.42 -0.47
CA VAL A 44 -6.21 -28.93 -0.15
C VAL A 44 -6.19 -27.40 -0.11
N ASP A 45 -6.85 -26.73 -1.05
CA ASP A 45 -6.91 -25.27 -1.10
C ASP A 45 -7.74 -24.72 0.09
N ALA A 46 -8.85 -25.37 0.45
CA ALA A 46 -9.65 -25.02 1.62
C ALA A 46 -8.87 -25.22 2.95
N ALA A 47 -8.07 -26.27 3.05
CA ALA A 47 -7.22 -26.49 4.23
C ALA A 47 -6.15 -25.40 4.37
N LYS A 48 -5.48 -25.02 3.28
CA LYS A 48 -4.51 -23.90 3.27
C LYS A 48 -5.16 -22.57 3.62
N ASP A 49 -6.34 -22.31 3.08
CA ASP A 49 -7.07 -21.08 3.40
C ASP A 49 -7.43 -21.02 4.89
N ARG A 50 -7.76 -22.15 5.51
CA ARG A 50 -8.03 -22.23 6.96
C ARG A 50 -6.78 -21.95 7.79
N GLU A 51 -5.64 -22.54 7.42
CA GLU A 51 -4.36 -22.28 8.08
C GLU A 51 -3.98 -20.77 8.03
N TRP A 52 -4.15 -20.15 6.87
CA TRP A 52 -3.94 -18.72 6.71
C TRP A 52 -4.91 -17.89 7.54
N LEU A 53 -6.19 -18.26 7.55
CA LEU A 53 -7.21 -17.58 8.34
C LEU A 53 -6.87 -17.60 9.83
N ASP A 54 -6.48 -18.76 10.35
CA ASP A 54 -6.09 -18.92 11.76
C ASP A 54 -4.82 -18.12 12.09
N LEU A 55 -3.83 -18.10 11.18
CA LEU A 55 -2.62 -17.31 11.33
C LEU A 55 -2.92 -15.81 11.36
N ILE A 56 -3.75 -15.30 10.43
CA ILE A 56 -4.12 -13.88 10.37
C ILE A 56 -4.94 -13.48 11.60
N LYS A 57 -5.92 -14.28 12.02
CA LYS A 57 -6.68 -14.02 13.25
C LYS A 57 -5.79 -13.99 14.48
N SER A 58 -4.90 -14.97 14.61
CA SER A 58 -3.94 -14.99 15.70
C SER A 58 -3.01 -13.76 15.68
N ALA A 59 -2.60 -13.28 14.49
CA ALA A 59 -1.80 -12.08 14.37
C ALA A 59 -2.55 -10.82 14.83
N ILE A 60 -3.85 -10.71 14.51
CA ILE A 60 -4.71 -9.61 14.99
C ILE A 60 -4.85 -9.65 16.52
N GLU A 61 -5.13 -10.84 17.09
CA GLU A 61 -5.47 -10.99 18.51
C GLU A 61 -4.24 -10.97 19.43
N LYS A 62 -3.07 -11.40 18.95
CA LYS A 62 -1.85 -11.63 19.77
C LYS A 62 -0.67 -10.77 19.34
N ASP A 63 -0.91 -9.63 18.71
CA ASP A 63 0.14 -8.73 18.22
C ASP A 63 1.17 -9.42 17.33
N GLY A 64 0.71 -10.29 16.42
CA GLY A 64 1.57 -11.02 15.48
C GLY A 64 1.95 -10.24 14.24
N PHE A 65 1.56 -8.99 14.13
CA PHE A 65 2.05 -8.09 13.08
C PHE A 65 3.25 -7.28 13.57
N ILE A 66 4.04 -6.81 12.61
CA ILE A 66 5.25 -6.02 12.85
C ILE A 66 5.21 -4.81 11.92
N LEU A 67 5.49 -3.64 12.45
CA LEU A 67 5.64 -2.42 11.66
C LEU A 67 7.11 -2.17 11.34
N PHE A 68 7.36 -1.85 10.09
CA PHE A 68 8.62 -1.35 9.56
C PHE A 68 8.42 0.09 9.14
N TYR A 69 9.49 0.86 9.10
CA TYR A 69 9.48 2.28 8.79
C TYR A 69 10.47 2.55 7.69
N GLN A 70 10.00 3.16 6.59
CA GLN A 70 10.85 3.62 5.51
C GLN A 70 10.83 5.15 5.46
N PRO A 71 12.00 5.82 5.48
CA PRO A 71 12.04 7.27 5.45
C PRO A 71 11.53 7.83 4.13
N ILE A 72 10.81 8.95 4.24
CA ILE A 72 10.38 9.80 3.13
C ILE A 72 11.12 11.13 3.29
N VAL A 73 12.07 11.42 2.40
CA VAL A 73 13.01 12.53 2.57
C VAL A 73 12.57 13.73 1.74
N SER A 74 12.54 14.91 2.36
CA SER A 74 12.23 16.14 1.66
C SER A 74 13.40 16.60 0.80
N LEU A 75 13.11 16.94 -0.46
CA LEU A 75 14.06 17.61 -1.37
C LEU A 75 13.91 19.16 -1.33
N GLN A 76 12.90 19.67 -0.64
CA GLN A 76 12.54 21.09 -0.61
C GLN A 76 12.65 21.69 0.80
N GLY A 77 13.31 20.98 1.73
CA GLY A 77 13.58 21.49 3.07
C GLY A 77 12.35 21.48 4.02
N ALA A 78 11.40 20.60 3.82
CA ALA A 78 10.34 20.41 4.81
C ALA A 78 10.93 19.89 6.12
N GLU A 79 10.57 20.54 7.22
CA GLU A 79 11.05 20.18 8.56
C GLU A 79 10.31 18.95 9.11
N GLY A 80 11.02 18.17 9.91
CA GLY A 80 10.49 16.98 10.59
C GLY A 80 10.90 15.67 9.95
N GLU A 81 10.41 14.61 10.54
CA GLU A 81 10.70 13.23 10.16
C GLU A 81 9.45 12.63 9.49
N PHE A 82 9.61 12.08 8.32
CA PHE A 82 8.50 11.47 7.57
C PHE A 82 8.82 10.00 7.33
N TYR A 83 7.92 9.12 7.73
CA TYR A 83 8.07 7.69 7.55
C TYR A 83 6.82 7.05 6.97
N GLU A 84 7.00 6.20 5.96
CA GLU A 84 5.97 5.25 5.58
C GLU A 84 5.99 4.06 6.50
N VAL A 85 4.80 3.64 6.93
CA VAL A 85 4.61 2.45 7.77
C VAL A 85 4.36 1.24 6.87
N VAL A 86 5.23 0.26 6.97
CA VAL A 86 5.19 -0.97 6.17
C VAL A 86 4.84 -2.15 7.07
N LEU A 87 3.71 -2.79 6.80
CA LEU A 87 3.21 -3.94 7.56
C LEU A 87 3.94 -5.22 7.17
N ARG A 88 4.23 -6.07 8.16
CA ARG A 88 4.64 -7.47 8.01
C ARG A 88 3.86 -8.33 9.00
N MET A 89 3.73 -9.61 8.73
CA MET A 89 3.16 -10.57 9.67
C MET A 89 4.24 -11.56 10.11
N GLN A 90 4.29 -11.87 11.40
CA GLN A 90 5.23 -12.85 11.92
C GLN A 90 4.82 -14.25 11.47
N GLY A 91 5.71 -14.96 10.82
CA GLY A 91 5.54 -16.35 10.42
C GLY A 91 6.54 -17.27 11.09
N ALA A 92 6.33 -18.57 10.99
CA ALA A 92 7.22 -19.59 11.56
C ALA A 92 8.64 -19.59 10.98
N LYS A 93 8.78 -19.13 9.72
CA LYS A 93 10.06 -19.09 8.97
C LYS A 93 10.58 -17.67 8.76
N GLY A 94 10.03 -16.67 9.45
CA GLY A 94 10.37 -15.27 9.29
C GLY A 94 9.17 -14.40 8.95
N GLU A 95 9.43 -13.21 8.48
CA GLU A 95 8.41 -12.20 8.20
C GLU A 95 7.69 -12.45 6.88
N ILE A 96 6.38 -12.32 6.91
CA ILE A 96 5.50 -12.53 5.76
C ILE A 96 5.08 -11.15 5.22
N PRO A 97 5.36 -10.84 3.94
CA PRO A 97 4.96 -9.56 3.35
C PRO A 97 3.44 -9.49 3.10
N PRO A 98 2.85 -8.28 3.09
CA PRO A 98 1.41 -8.08 3.00
C PRO A 98 0.80 -8.65 1.72
N GLY A 99 1.53 -8.69 0.61
CA GLY A 99 1.07 -9.31 -0.64
C GLY A 99 0.72 -10.79 -0.54
N GLN A 100 1.20 -11.51 0.49
CA GLN A 100 0.89 -12.92 0.70
C GLN A 100 -0.37 -13.14 1.55
N PHE A 101 -0.66 -12.28 2.52
CA PHE A 101 -1.77 -12.49 3.46
C PHE A 101 -2.97 -11.54 3.25
N LEU A 102 -2.77 -10.30 2.79
CA LEU A 102 -3.88 -9.35 2.58
C LEU A 102 -4.94 -9.84 1.58
N PRO A 103 -4.59 -10.49 0.45
CA PRO A 103 -5.61 -11.06 -0.45
C PRO A 103 -6.47 -12.12 0.22
N ILE A 104 -5.87 -12.90 1.13
CA ILE A 104 -6.58 -13.92 1.92
C ILE A 104 -7.46 -13.24 2.98
N ALA A 105 -6.90 -12.28 3.72
CA ALA A 105 -7.65 -11.47 4.68
C ALA A 105 -8.87 -10.79 4.05
N ALA A 106 -8.74 -10.31 2.80
CA ALA A 106 -9.84 -9.70 2.05
C ALA A 106 -10.99 -10.69 1.82
N ARG A 107 -10.69 -11.92 1.42
CA ARG A 107 -11.72 -12.97 1.20
C ARG A 107 -12.50 -13.31 2.47
N PHE A 108 -11.88 -13.18 3.63
CA PHE A 108 -12.49 -13.47 4.93
C PHE A 108 -12.97 -12.23 5.69
N GLY A 109 -12.96 -11.05 5.05
CA GLY A 109 -13.48 -9.81 5.66
C GLY A 109 -12.66 -9.29 6.84
N LEU A 110 -11.36 -9.61 6.91
CA LEU A 110 -10.48 -9.24 8.02
C LEU A 110 -9.73 -7.90 7.81
N LEU A 111 -9.82 -7.31 6.62
CA LEU A 111 -9.08 -6.09 6.31
C LEU A 111 -9.40 -4.91 7.24
N PRO A 112 -10.67 -4.65 7.63
CA PRO A 112 -10.98 -3.58 8.57
C PRO A 112 -10.31 -3.76 9.94
N GLN A 113 -10.12 -4.99 10.39
CA GLN A 113 -9.45 -5.29 11.66
C GLN A 113 -7.93 -5.05 11.53
N ILE A 114 -7.34 -5.38 10.39
CA ILE A 114 -5.92 -5.12 10.10
C ILE A 114 -5.67 -3.61 10.02
N ASP A 115 -6.51 -2.84 9.32
CA ASP A 115 -6.40 -1.38 9.27
C ASP A 115 -6.42 -0.77 10.68
N ARG A 116 -7.34 -1.21 11.54
CA ARG A 116 -7.43 -0.73 12.92
C ARG A 116 -6.21 -1.11 13.74
N TRP A 117 -5.74 -2.34 13.61
CA TRP A 117 -4.52 -2.79 14.30
C TRP A 117 -3.33 -1.90 13.95
N VAL A 118 -3.11 -1.62 12.65
CA VAL A 118 -2.03 -0.75 12.17
C VAL A 118 -2.17 0.66 12.75
N ILE A 119 -3.36 1.26 12.65
CA ILE A 119 -3.61 2.62 13.14
C ILE A 119 -3.38 2.71 14.64
N GLU A 120 -3.87 1.77 15.45
CA GLU A 120 -3.66 1.76 16.89
C GLU A 120 -2.19 1.73 17.28
N HIS A 121 -1.40 0.90 16.58
CA HIS A 121 0.03 0.79 16.83
C HIS A 121 0.78 2.07 16.41
N VAL A 122 0.43 2.64 15.26
CA VAL A 122 1.00 3.91 14.80
C VAL A 122 0.69 5.03 15.78
N LEU A 123 -0.53 5.11 16.32
CA LEU A 123 -0.91 6.12 17.31
C LEU A 123 -0.10 5.98 18.61
N ARG A 124 0.13 4.77 19.10
CA ARG A 124 0.98 4.52 20.28
C ARG A 124 2.42 5.01 20.04
N ILE A 125 2.97 4.68 18.89
CA ILE A 125 4.33 5.07 18.51
C ILE A 125 4.42 6.59 18.34
N LEU A 126 3.42 7.20 17.69
CA LEU A 126 3.36 8.65 17.54
C LEU A 126 3.32 9.37 18.90
N LEU A 127 2.56 8.84 19.86
CA LEU A 127 2.54 9.37 21.22
C LEU A 127 3.94 9.32 21.86
N GLU A 128 4.64 8.19 21.76
CA GLU A 128 5.99 8.05 22.32
C GLU A 128 6.99 9.00 21.65
N ARG A 129 6.93 9.16 20.33
CA ARG A 129 7.78 10.10 19.61
C ARG A 129 7.49 11.56 19.98
N THR A 130 6.21 11.90 20.13
CA THR A 130 5.79 13.24 20.60
C THR A 130 6.32 13.53 22.00
N LYS A 131 6.26 12.58 22.94
CA LYS A 131 6.86 12.72 24.29
C LYS A 131 8.36 12.92 24.25
N GLN A 132 9.04 12.38 23.25
CA GLN A 132 10.49 12.53 23.02
C GLN A 132 10.83 13.86 22.30
N GLY A 133 9.86 14.71 22.02
CA GLY A 133 10.04 15.96 21.28
C GLY A 133 10.29 15.77 19.77
N ARG A 134 10.06 14.58 19.23
CA ARG A 134 10.25 14.29 17.81
C ARG A 134 9.06 14.78 16.99
N ASN A 135 9.37 15.46 15.87
CA ASN A 135 8.38 15.93 14.92
C ASN A 135 8.18 14.91 13.80
N THR A 136 7.51 13.78 14.12
CA THR A 136 7.34 12.67 13.19
C THR A 136 5.96 12.69 12.55
N THR A 137 5.90 12.49 11.23
CA THR A 137 4.68 12.28 10.44
C THR A 137 4.71 10.89 9.85
N PHE A 138 3.63 10.12 10.03
CA PHE A 138 3.50 8.77 9.49
C PHE A 138 2.57 8.74 8.28
N PHE A 139 3.03 8.11 7.22
CA PHE A 139 2.24 7.71 6.07
C PHE A 139 1.77 6.28 6.29
N VAL A 140 0.46 6.08 6.26
CA VAL A 140 -0.20 4.82 6.63
C VAL A 140 -1.07 4.34 5.48
N LYS A 141 -0.67 3.23 4.87
CA LYS A 141 -1.47 2.59 3.82
C LYS A 141 -2.73 1.98 4.40
N LEU A 142 -3.87 2.36 3.85
CA LEU A 142 -5.14 1.73 4.15
C LEU A 142 -5.46 0.66 3.11
N THR A 143 -6.16 -0.38 3.56
CA THR A 143 -6.68 -1.36 2.61
C THR A 143 -7.77 -0.74 1.72
N PRO A 144 -7.97 -1.25 0.49
CA PRO A 144 -8.98 -0.69 -0.41
C PRO A 144 -10.42 -0.67 0.15
N GLN A 145 -10.74 -1.52 1.12
CA GLN A 145 -12.05 -1.58 1.77
C GLN A 145 -12.28 -0.46 2.79
N ALA A 146 -11.23 0.19 3.29
CA ALA A 146 -11.33 1.26 4.29
C ALA A 146 -12.26 2.41 3.85
N ILE A 147 -12.31 2.70 2.55
CA ILE A 147 -13.14 3.76 1.97
C ILE A 147 -14.64 3.46 2.10
N ASP A 148 -15.00 2.19 2.20
CA ASP A 148 -16.39 1.71 2.31
C ASP A 148 -16.76 1.40 3.77
N ASP A 149 -15.79 1.45 4.71
CA ASP A 149 -16.01 1.22 6.14
C ASP A 149 -16.52 2.50 6.84
N GLY A 150 -17.82 2.68 6.88
CA GLY A 150 -18.44 3.84 7.52
C GLY A 150 -18.16 3.98 9.03
N SER A 151 -17.60 2.95 9.68
CA SER A 151 -17.25 2.99 11.10
C SER A 151 -15.80 3.41 11.36
N LEU A 152 -14.94 3.46 10.33
CA LEU A 152 -13.52 3.78 10.50
C LEU A 152 -13.28 5.22 10.96
N LEU A 153 -13.91 6.21 10.33
CA LEU A 153 -13.73 7.63 10.70
C LEU A 153 -14.23 7.96 12.11
N PRO A 154 -15.45 7.56 12.56
CA PRO A 154 -15.87 7.76 13.94
C PRO A 154 -14.93 7.09 14.95
N TRP A 155 -14.48 5.87 14.65
CA TRP A 155 -13.52 5.16 15.49
C TRP A 155 -12.17 5.88 15.54
N LEU A 156 -11.61 6.33 14.42
CA LEU A 156 -10.36 7.09 14.36
C LEU A 156 -10.47 8.38 15.17
N ALA A 157 -11.58 9.11 15.06
CA ALA A 157 -11.84 10.31 15.85
C ALA A 157 -11.76 10.04 17.36
N GLN A 158 -12.32 8.91 17.80
CA GLN A 158 -12.26 8.49 19.20
C GLN A 158 -10.83 8.12 19.61
N GLN A 159 -10.08 7.40 18.77
CA GLN A 159 -8.69 7.02 19.05
C GLN A 159 -7.78 8.25 19.19
N LEU A 160 -7.85 9.21 18.26
CA LEU A 160 -7.08 10.46 18.34
C LEU A 160 -7.33 11.21 19.64
N LYS A 161 -8.59 11.30 20.11
CA LYS A 161 -8.94 11.93 21.39
C LYS A 161 -8.39 11.13 22.59
N THR A 162 -8.49 9.81 22.55
CA THR A 162 -8.06 8.94 23.65
C THR A 162 -6.53 8.98 23.80
N VAL A 163 -5.80 8.87 22.71
CA VAL A 163 -4.32 8.89 22.71
C VAL A 163 -3.77 10.31 22.87
N ARG A 164 -4.56 11.34 22.53
CA ARG A 164 -4.18 12.76 22.59
C ARG A 164 -3.00 13.09 21.67
N VAL A 165 -3.01 12.57 20.46
CA VAL A 165 -2.05 12.94 19.41
C VAL A 165 -2.73 13.78 18.33
N PRO A 166 -2.01 14.71 17.70
CA PRO A 166 -2.57 15.54 16.65
C PRO A 166 -2.74 14.73 15.34
N GLY A 167 -3.85 14.95 14.64
CA GLY A 167 -4.15 14.27 13.40
C GLY A 167 -3.23 14.66 12.24
N ASP A 168 -2.65 15.85 12.26
CA ASP A 168 -1.74 16.39 11.23
C ASP A 168 -0.41 15.61 11.12
N ARG A 169 -0.16 14.68 12.04
CA ARG A 169 0.97 13.75 12.01
C ARG A 169 0.65 12.42 11.34
N LEU A 170 -0.55 12.28 10.78
CA LEU A 170 -1.00 11.09 10.06
C LEU A 170 -1.42 11.44 8.65
N VAL A 171 -0.86 10.75 7.68
CA VAL A 171 -1.26 10.81 6.27
C VAL A 171 -1.72 9.42 5.87
N PHE A 172 -2.99 9.31 5.50
CA PHE A 172 -3.55 8.03 5.04
C PHE A 172 -3.44 7.91 3.53
N GLU A 173 -2.96 6.75 3.08
CA GLU A 173 -2.67 6.50 1.67
C GLU A 173 -3.65 5.52 1.05
N MET A 174 -4.03 5.77 -0.19
CA MET A 174 -4.92 4.90 -0.96
C MET A 174 -4.59 4.94 -2.46
N PRO A 175 -4.66 3.80 -3.16
CA PRO A 175 -4.41 3.76 -4.60
C PRO A 175 -5.39 4.63 -5.39
N GLU A 176 -4.87 5.38 -6.38
CA GLU A 176 -5.67 6.22 -7.27
C GLU A 176 -6.82 5.46 -7.91
N SER A 177 -6.57 4.23 -8.37
CA SER A 177 -7.55 3.37 -9.02
C SER A 177 -8.78 3.08 -8.14
N LYS A 178 -8.56 2.89 -6.83
CA LYS A 178 -9.66 2.67 -5.87
C LYS A 178 -10.48 3.94 -5.69
N VAL A 179 -9.82 5.08 -5.58
CA VAL A 179 -10.48 6.39 -5.40
C VAL A 179 -11.31 6.75 -6.63
N VAL A 180 -10.81 6.50 -7.84
CA VAL A 180 -11.54 6.72 -9.10
C VAL A 180 -12.81 5.88 -9.15
N THR A 181 -12.71 4.58 -8.82
CA THR A 181 -13.86 3.66 -8.89
C THR A 181 -14.93 3.90 -7.82
N HIS A 182 -14.56 4.56 -6.70
CA HIS A 182 -15.44 4.85 -5.55
C HIS A 182 -15.43 6.34 -5.19
N LEU A 183 -15.51 7.21 -6.19
CA LEU A 183 -15.28 8.65 -6.04
C LEU A 183 -16.18 9.31 -4.99
N LYS A 184 -17.45 8.90 -4.88
CA LYS A 184 -18.39 9.45 -3.89
C LYS A 184 -17.94 9.13 -2.45
N GLN A 185 -17.61 7.88 -2.20
CA GLN A 185 -17.12 7.40 -0.91
C GLN A 185 -15.76 8.03 -0.58
N ALA A 186 -14.86 8.12 -1.57
CA ALA A 186 -13.55 8.75 -1.41
C ALA A 186 -13.64 10.23 -1.01
N LYS A 187 -14.55 10.99 -1.61
CA LYS A 187 -14.82 12.39 -1.23
C LYS A 187 -15.32 12.49 0.21
N PHE A 188 -16.22 11.61 0.61
CA PHE A 188 -16.73 11.59 1.98
C PHE A 188 -15.61 11.23 2.97
N PHE A 189 -14.85 10.19 2.67
CA PHE A 189 -13.74 9.74 3.49
C PHE A 189 -12.67 10.82 3.65
N GLN A 190 -12.23 11.43 2.54
CA GLN A 190 -11.25 12.52 2.55
C GLN A 190 -11.71 13.72 3.38
N LYS A 191 -12.97 14.15 3.24
CA LYS A 191 -13.53 15.23 4.08
C LYS A 191 -13.55 14.88 5.56
N GLY A 192 -13.82 13.62 5.89
CA GLY A 192 -13.74 13.15 7.28
C GLY A 192 -12.32 13.20 7.83
N LEU A 193 -11.33 12.80 7.05
CA LEU A 193 -9.91 12.95 7.42
C LEU A 193 -9.52 14.41 7.62
N GLU A 194 -9.96 15.30 6.75
CA GLU A 194 -9.72 16.74 6.86
C GLU A 194 -10.30 17.33 8.16
N GLN A 195 -11.51 16.92 8.56
CA GLN A 195 -12.11 17.33 9.84
C GLN A 195 -11.28 16.85 11.05
N LEU A 196 -10.62 15.71 10.92
CA LEU A 196 -9.68 15.16 11.91
C LEU A 196 -8.28 15.76 11.79
N LYS A 197 -8.06 16.69 10.86
CA LYS A 197 -6.77 17.25 10.48
C LYS A 197 -5.75 16.22 9.97
N CYS A 198 -6.21 15.03 9.56
CA CYS A 198 -5.34 14.02 8.95
C CYS A 198 -5.11 14.32 7.48
N GLY A 199 -3.90 14.06 6.99
CA GLY A 199 -3.56 14.13 5.58
C GLY A 199 -4.16 12.95 4.79
N PHE A 200 -4.31 13.16 3.49
CA PHE A 200 -4.67 12.12 2.54
C PHE A 200 -3.69 12.12 1.37
N ALA A 201 -3.25 10.94 0.96
CA ALA A 201 -2.34 10.74 -0.17
C ALA A 201 -2.94 9.78 -1.19
N LEU A 202 -2.69 10.06 -2.47
CA LEU A 202 -2.97 9.13 -3.56
C LEU A 202 -1.70 8.40 -3.96
N GLU A 203 -1.74 7.07 -3.92
CA GLU A 203 -0.66 6.19 -4.42
C GLU A 203 -0.87 5.84 -5.88
N GLN A 204 0.22 5.41 -6.55
CA GLN A 204 0.22 5.01 -7.96
C GLN A 204 -0.34 6.12 -8.87
N PHE A 205 -0.08 7.38 -8.50
CA PHE A 205 -0.63 8.54 -9.16
C PHE A 205 -0.02 8.74 -10.55
N GLY A 206 -0.88 9.05 -11.50
CA GLY A 206 -0.48 9.29 -12.89
C GLY A 206 -0.55 8.04 -13.78
N SER A 207 -0.90 6.87 -13.23
CA SER A 207 -1.17 5.65 -14.01
C SER A 207 -2.54 5.66 -14.68
N GLY A 208 -3.47 6.47 -14.17
CA GLY A 208 -4.82 6.64 -14.71
C GLY A 208 -4.90 7.62 -15.88
N LEU A 209 -5.99 7.56 -16.65
CA LEU A 209 -6.20 8.42 -17.83
C LEU A 209 -6.38 9.91 -17.47
N ASN A 210 -6.88 10.24 -16.29
CA ASN A 210 -7.26 11.59 -15.90
C ASN A 210 -6.90 11.91 -14.43
N SER A 211 -5.71 11.54 -13.98
CA SER A 211 -5.27 11.66 -12.58
C SER A 211 -5.41 13.10 -12.02
N PHE A 212 -5.04 14.12 -12.78
CA PHE A 212 -5.18 15.51 -12.35
C PHE A 212 -6.62 16.01 -12.28
N GLN A 213 -7.54 15.43 -13.06
CA GLN A 213 -8.96 15.75 -12.91
C GLN A 213 -9.51 15.19 -11.58
N LEU A 214 -8.99 14.04 -11.12
CA LEU A 214 -9.35 13.47 -9.83
C LEU A 214 -9.01 14.45 -8.69
N LEU A 215 -7.84 15.11 -8.72
CA LEU A 215 -7.40 16.05 -7.71
C LEU A 215 -8.31 17.28 -7.56
N LYS A 216 -9.09 17.64 -8.59
CA LYS A 216 -10.12 18.69 -8.50
C LYS A 216 -11.32 18.26 -7.63
N HIS A 217 -11.45 16.96 -7.43
CA HIS A 217 -12.59 16.38 -6.73
C HIS A 217 -12.24 15.78 -5.37
N VAL A 218 -10.98 15.43 -5.16
CA VAL A 218 -10.48 14.80 -3.93
C VAL A 218 -9.30 15.60 -3.42
N GLY A 219 -9.40 16.08 -2.18
CA GLY A 219 -8.40 16.93 -1.54
C GLY A 219 -7.18 16.17 -1.02
N ALA A 220 -6.47 15.42 -1.89
CA ALA A 220 -5.23 14.78 -1.50
C ALA A 220 -4.13 15.83 -1.31
N ALA A 221 -3.44 15.80 -0.15
CA ALA A 221 -2.30 16.67 0.13
C ALA A 221 -1.04 16.19 -0.58
N TYR A 222 -0.89 14.90 -0.73
CA TYR A 222 0.25 14.25 -1.37
C TYR A 222 -0.20 13.38 -2.54
N VAL A 223 0.65 13.31 -3.56
CA VAL A 223 0.53 12.38 -4.67
C VAL A 223 1.84 11.61 -4.82
N LYS A 224 1.76 10.28 -4.64
CA LYS A 224 2.91 9.37 -4.78
C LYS A 224 2.93 8.87 -6.22
N LEU A 225 3.98 9.26 -6.94
CA LEU A 225 4.12 8.99 -8.38
C LEU A 225 4.19 7.49 -8.65
N ASP A 226 3.50 7.02 -9.68
CA ASP A 226 3.53 5.61 -10.04
C ASP A 226 4.94 5.14 -10.38
N ARG A 227 5.29 3.93 -9.94
CA ARG A 227 6.61 3.33 -10.12
C ARG A 227 7.08 3.23 -11.58
N THR A 228 6.14 3.18 -12.52
CA THR A 228 6.45 3.09 -13.96
C THR A 228 7.25 4.29 -14.45
N PHE A 229 7.10 5.47 -13.80
CA PHE A 229 7.88 6.65 -14.13
C PHE A 229 9.35 6.56 -13.66
N MET A 230 9.67 5.65 -12.73
CA MET A 230 11.00 5.51 -12.15
C MET A 230 11.92 4.56 -12.95
N SER A 231 11.35 3.53 -13.60
CA SER A 231 12.09 2.45 -14.22
C SER A 231 13.09 2.89 -15.29
N GLU A 232 12.75 3.93 -16.08
CA GLU A 232 13.58 4.45 -17.18
C GLU A 232 14.11 5.87 -16.90
N LEU A 233 13.90 6.39 -15.69
CA LEU A 233 14.13 7.79 -15.36
C LEU A 233 15.55 8.30 -15.72
N PRO A 234 16.65 7.60 -15.41
CA PRO A 234 18.00 8.08 -15.73
C PRO A 234 18.29 8.14 -17.24
N LYS A 235 17.56 7.36 -18.05
CA LYS A 235 17.87 7.16 -19.47
C LYS A 235 16.86 7.83 -20.41
N SER A 236 15.69 8.21 -19.91
CA SER A 236 14.58 8.70 -20.71
C SER A 236 14.29 10.19 -20.44
N ALA A 237 14.64 11.03 -21.40
CA ALA A 237 14.26 12.45 -21.38
C ALA A 237 12.74 12.66 -21.37
N GLU A 238 11.99 11.73 -21.97
CA GLU A 238 10.52 11.75 -21.98
C GLU A 238 9.97 11.51 -20.56
N SER A 239 10.51 10.50 -19.82
CA SER A 239 10.12 10.24 -18.43
C SER A 239 10.45 11.43 -17.53
N GLN A 240 11.61 12.07 -17.71
CA GLN A 240 12.00 13.27 -16.98
C GLN A 240 11.06 14.45 -17.26
N ALA A 241 10.72 14.68 -18.54
CA ALA A 241 9.77 15.72 -18.92
C ALA A 241 8.38 15.47 -18.33
N LYS A 242 7.92 14.21 -18.34
CA LYS A 242 6.65 13.81 -17.76
C LYS A 242 6.59 14.06 -16.25
N ILE A 243 7.62 13.66 -15.50
CA ILE A 243 7.69 13.91 -14.06
C ILE A 243 7.69 15.43 -13.78
N ARG A 244 8.44 16.21 -14.54
CA ARG A 244 8.45 17.68 -14.38
C ARG A 244 7.06 18.27 -14.59
N GLU A 245 6.38 17.89 -15.66
CA GLU A 245 4.99 18.30 -15.93
C GLU A 245 4.06 17.94 -14.77
N MET A 246 4.17 16.72 -14.24
CA MET A 246 3.37 16.27 -13.10
C MET A 246 3.65 17.08 -11.84
N CYS A 247 4.91 17.40 -11.56
CA CYS A 247 5.29 18.25 -10.42
C CYS A 247 4.75 19.68 -10.55
N GLU A 248 4.80 20.26 -11.76
CA GLU A 248 4.25 21.58 -12.03
C GLU A 248 2.72 21.62 -11.85
N GLN A 249 2.01 20.63 -12.39
CA GLN A 249 0.56 20.51 -12.23
C GLN A 249 0.16 20.26 -10.77
N ALA A 250 0.86 19.41 -10.05
CA ALA A 250 0.61 19.15 -8.63
C ALA A 250 0.82 20.44 -7.81
N ARG A 251 1.91 21.15 -8.05
CA ARG A 251 2.22 22.44 -7.39
C ARG A 251 1.16 23.50 -7.68
N ALA A 252 0.68 23.60 -8.91
CA ALA A 252 -0.40 24.53 -9.28
C ALA A 252 -1.72 24.24 -8.52
N LEU A 253 -1.92 23.01 -8.08
CA LEU A 253 -3.06 22.60 -7.26
C LEU A 253 -2.74 22.63 -5.75
N GLY A 254 -1.55 23.07 -5.34
CA GLY A 254 -1.10 23.07 -3.94
C GLY A 254 -0.88 21.67 -3.37
N ARG A 255 -0.46 20.69 -4.22
CA ARG A 255 -0.20 19.32 -3.80
C ARG A 255 1.30 19.04 -3.82
N MET A 256 1.73 18.18 -2.89
CA MET A 256 3.13 17.73 -2.80
C MET A 256 3.30 16.40 -3.52
N THR A 257 4.40 16.27 -4.24
CA THR A 257 4.77 15.06 -4.96
C THR A 257 5.75 14.22 -4.15
N VAL A 258 5.56 12.91 -4.16
CA VAL A 258 6.47 11.92 -3.57
C VAL A 258 6.89 10.95 -4.67
N ALA A 259 8.17 10.81 -4.93
CA ALA A 259 8.71 9.79 -5.82
C ALA A 259 9.18 8.59 -5.01
N GLU A 260 8.56 7.43 -5.27
CA GLU A 260 8.91 6.16 -4.64
C GLU A 260 9.93 5.38 -5.48
N PHE A 261 10.48 4.31 -4.92
CA PHE A 261 11.40 3.39 -5.60
C PHE A 261 12.67 4.07 -6.13
N VAL A 262 13.22 5.02 -5.38
CA VAL A 262 14.53 5.61 -5.70
C VAL A 262 15.62 4.60 -5.35
N GLU A 263 16.35 4.11 -6.37
CA GLU A 263 17.35 3.04 -6.23
C GLU A 263 18.79 3.52 -6.44
N ASP A 264 18.99 4.75 -6.94
CA ASP A 264 20.33 5.28 -7.28
C ASP A 264 20.44 6.81 -7.18
N ALA A 265 21.69 7.30 -7.11
CA ALA A 265 21.99 8.72 -6.99
C ALA A 265 21.63 9.53 -8.25
N ALA A 266 21.67 8.92 -9.44
CA ALA A 266 21.33 9.60 -10.69
C ALA A 266 19.83 9.94 -10.72
N SER A 267 18.96 8.97 -10.37
CA SER A 267 17.53 9.17 -10.20
C SER A 267 17.24 10.27 -9.17
N MET A 268 17.94 10.28 -8.04
CA MET A 268 17.81 11.30 -7.00
C MET A 268 18.05 12.71 -7.54
N SER A 269 19.17 12.92 -8.26
CA SER A 269 19.54 14.21 -8.84
C SER A 269 18.51 14.70 -9.88
N ILE A 270 17.99 13.79 -10.69
CA ILE A 270 16.97 14.09 -11.70
C ILE A 270 15.67 14.51 -11.03
N LEU A 271 15.20 13.75 -10.02
CA LEU A 271 13.98 14.06 -9.26
C LEU A 271 14.05 15.44 -8.60
N PHE A 272 15.21 15.78 -8.01
CA PHE A 272 15.46 17.11 -7.49
C PHE A 272 15.30 18.19 -8.59
N SER A 273 15.93 17.99 -9.76
CA SER A 273 15.85 18.93 -10.88
C SER A 273 14.45 19.03 -11.51
N CYS A 274 13.63 17.99 -11.39
CA CYS A 274 12.23 17.99 -11.81
C CYS A 274 11.29 18.70 -10.82
N GLY A 275 11.78 19.07 -9.62
CA GLY A 275 11.00 19.77 -8.61
C GLY A 275 10.09 18.86 -7.78
N VAL A 276 10.45 17.58 -7.64
CA VAL A 276 9.79 16.63 -6.72
C VAL A 276 9.97 17.12 -5.28
N ASN A 277 8.91 17.02 -4.45
CA ASN A 277 8.97 17.48 -3.08
C ASN A 277 9.63 16.49 -2.14
N PHE A 278 9.31 15.20 -2.29
CA PHE A 278 9.79 14.13 -1.42
C PHE A 278 10.23 12.91 -2.22
N VAL A 279 11.15 12.17 -1.67
CA VAL A 279 11.65 10.92 -2.25
C VAL A 279 11.68 9.81 -1.22
N GLN A 280 11.48 8.58 -1.69
CA GLN A 280 11.48 7.35 -0.90
C GLN A 280 12.08 6.21 -1.73
N GLY A 281 12.89 5.37 -1.11
CA GLY A 281 13.47 4.20 -1.80
C GLY A 281 14.65 3.61 -1.08
N ASN A 282 15.08 2.43 -1.53
CA ASN A 282 16.15 1.67 -0.90
C ASN A 282 17.53 2.34 -1.05
N PHE A 283 17.68 3.26 -1.98
CA PHE A 283 18.89 4.08 -2.06
C PHE A 283 19.08 4.96 -0.81
N LEU A 284 17.99 5.41 -0.19
CA LEU A 284 18.03 6.18 1.05
C LEU A 284 18.18 5.24 2.25
N GLN A 285 17.21 4.36 2.42
CA GLN A 285 17.17 3.31 3.43
C GLN A 285 16.07 2.30 3.09
N GLU A 286 16.33 1.02 3.29
CA GLU A 286 15.29 -0.01 3.27
C GLU A 286 14.34 0.15 4.48
N PRO A 287 13.11 -0.40 4.41
CA PRO A 287 12.24 -0.43 5.57
C PRO A 287 12.89 -1.17 6.75
N GLU A 288 12.97 -0.53 7.91
CA GLU A 288 13.57 -1.09 9.13
C GLU A 288 12.58 -1.09 10.30
N ARG A 289 12.79 -1.96 11.28
CA ARG A 289 11.98 -2.02 12.50
C ARG A 289 12.18 -0.82 13.42
N VAL A 290 13.30 -0.13 13.27
CA VAL A 290 13.68 1.02 14.07
C VAL A 290 13.80 2.24 13.16
N MET A 291 13.27 3.37 13.59
CA MET A 291 13.40 4.65 12.90
C MET A 291 14.78 5.25 13.19
N SER A 292 15.77 4.87 12.39
CA SER A 292 17.19 5.19 12.56
C SER A 292 17.71 6.23 11.57
N TYR A 293 16.87 6.65 10.59
CA TYR A 293 17.30 7.59 9.55
C TYR A 293 17.59 8.97 10.13
N ASP A 294 18.74 9.54 9.73
CA ASP A 294 19.14 10.90 10.09
C ASP A 294 18.58 11.92 9.08
N PHE A 295 17.55 12.66 9.48
CA PHE A 295 16.95 13.73 8.66
C PHE A 295 17.74 15.04 8.71
N GLY A 296 18.83 15.11 9.47
CA GLY A 296 19.61 16.33 9.62
C GLY A 296 18.93 17.44 10.45
N THR A 297 18.00 17.06 11.34
CA THR A 297 17.18 17.97 12.19
C THR A 297 17.73 18.08 13.59
#